data_7d3a9d08c2bba10966e46d82e6c5cc5c
#
_entry.id   7d3a9d08c2bba10966e46d82e6c5cc5c
#
_cell.length_a   1.000
_cell.length_b   1.000
_cell.length_c   1.000
_cell.angle_alpha   90.00
_cell.angle_beta   90.00
_cell.angle_gamma   90.00
#
_symmetry.space_group_name_H-M   'P 1'
#
loop_
_entity.id
_entity.type
_entity.pdbx_description
1 polymer ?
#
loop_
_entity_poly.entity_id
_entity_poly.type
_entity_poly.pdbx_seq_one_letter_code
_entity_poly.pdbx_strand_id
1 'polypeptide(L)'
;MNIENLYNTIAPRLTNWLVASGSSYHEACDLVQNTFLKIWQMRDDLRDDDSAVSGLAFTIARNLRKNLARDNRRLTFVGEIRDPDEDSVGSADGQQSALDTRQPTAGTATDSSDIEYLRRRLNEALAKLPPVLREAYTLFQIGEMSIREIANQTGVSENLVKVRIFRAKEKLREILSDLRVTY
;
A
#
# COMPACT_ATOMS: atom_id res chain seq x y z
N MET A 1 0.78 -24.94 -11.00
CA MET A 1 0.74 -23.45 -10.80
C MET A 1 1.72 -22.78 -11.75
N ASN A 2 1.26 -21.86 -12.61
CA ASN A 2 2.15 -21.06 -13.46
C ASN A 2 2.49 -19.74 -12.75
N ILE A 3 3.69 -19.68 -12.14
CA ILE A 3 4.12 -18.51 -11.34
C ILE A 3 4.27 -17.25 -12.20
N GLU A 4 4.61 -17.38 -13.48
CA GLU A 4 4.71 -16.25 -14.40
C GLU A 4 3.35 -15.59 -14.64
N ASN A 5 2.31 -16.37 -14.90
CA ASN A 5 0.95 -15.86 -15.03
C ASN A 5 0.46 -15.23 -13.73
N LEU A 6 0.76 -15.87 -12.60
CA LEU A 6 0.43 -15.36 -11.27
C LEU A 6 1.13 -14.00 -11.01
N TYR A 7 2.43 -13.90 -11.36
CA TYR A 7 3.17 -12.65 -11.25
C TYR A 7 2.53 -11.54 -12.09
N ASN A 8 2.28 -11.81 -13.36
CA ASN A 8 1.70 -10.82 -14.28
C ASN A 8 0.32 -10.32 -13.83
N THR A 9 -0.46 -11.18 -13.17
CA THR A 9 -1.80 -10.84 -12.68
C THR A 9 -1.76 -10.10 -11.34
N ILE A 10 -0.92 -10.54 -10.40
CA ILE A 10 -0.95 -10.05 -9.02
C ILE A 10 0.02 -8.90 -8.78
N ALA A 11 1.20 -8.88 -9.43
CA ALA A 11 2.23 -7.88 -9.16
C ALA A 11 1.73 -6.42 -9.34
N PRO A 12 0.98 -6.06 -10.40
CA PRO A 12 0.47 -4.70 -10.54
C PRO A 12 -0.51 -4.32 -9.42
N ARG A 13 -1.39 -5.24 -9.01
CA ARG A 13 -2.35 -5.03 -7.91
C ARG A 13 -1.63 -4.88 -6.58
N LEU A 14 -0.63 -5.71 -6.34
CA LEU A 14 0.17 -5.69 -5.11
C LEU A 14 0.99 -4.41 -5.00
N THR A 15 1.60 -3.95 -6.11
CA THR A 15 2.32 -2.67 -6.17
C THR A 15 1.37 -1.50 -5.88
N ASN A 16 0.22 -1.44 -6.55
CA ASN A 16 -0.78 -0.39 -6.33
C ASN A 16 -1.27 -0.37 -4.87
N TRP A 17 -1.50 -1.54 -4.29
CA TRP A 17 -1.90 -1.64 -2.88
C TRP A 17 -0.79 -1.15 -1.93
N LEU A 18 0.46 -1.50 -2.16
CA LEU A 18 1.60 -1.08 -1.34
C LEU A 18 1.77 0.44 -1.39
N VAL A 19 1.69 1.04 -2.58
CA VAL A 19 1.74 2.51 -2.76
C VAL A 19 0.56 3.19 -2.07
N ALA A 20 -0.67 2.70 -2.26
CA ALA A 20 -1.86 3.22 -1.58
C ALA A 20 -1.80 3.06 -0.05
N SER A 21 -1.01 2.10 0.43
CA SER A 21 -0.74 1.87 1.85
C SER A 21 0.36 2.77 2.42
N GLY A 22 1.03 3.57 1.58
CA GLY A 22 2.03 4.57 1.97
C GLY A 22 3.48 4.18 1.73
N SER A 23 3.77 3.11 0.98
CA SER A 23 5.13 2.82 0.49
C SER A 23 5.46 3.70 -0.71
N SER A 24 6.73 4.06 -0.88
CA SER A 24 7.20 4.63 -2.13
C SER A 24 7.11 3.59 -3.26
N TYR A 25 7.12 4.03 -4.52
CA TYR A 25 7.05 3.12 -5.66
C TYR A 25 8.23 2.12 -5.68
N HIS A 26 9.45 2.59 -5.39
CA HIS A 26 10.64 1.75 -5.31
C HIS A 26 10.53 0.69 -4.21
N GLU A 27 10.14 1.10 -3.00
CA GLU A 27 9.88 0.16 -1.90
C GLU A 27 8.79 -0.86 -2.25
N ALA A 28 7.74 -0.42 -2.94
CA ALA A 28 6.67 -1.31 -3.37
C ALA A 28 7.18 -2.36 -4.37
N CYS A 29 8.00 -1.97 -5.34
CA CYS A 29 8.63 -2.89 -6.30
C CYS A 29 9.51 -3.92 -5.59
N ASP A 30 10.35 -3.48 -4.65
CA ASP A 30 11.23 -4.38 -3.88
C ASP A 30 10.42 -5.35 -3.02
N LEU A 31 9.36 -4.86 -2.37
CA LEU A 31 8.46 -5.70 -1.57
C LEU A 31 7.73 -6.73 -2.43
N VAL A 32 7.31 -6.37 -3.64
CA VAL A 32 6.69 -7.30 -4.60
C VAL A 32 7.69 -8.38 -5.01
N GLN A 33 8.91 -8.02 -5.40
CA GLN A 33 9.95 -8.99 -5.76
C GLN A 33 10.24 -9.96 -4.60
N ASN A 34 10.43 -9.44 -3.39
CA ASN A 34 10.66 -10.25 -2.20
C ASN A 34 9.46 -11.16 -1.86
N THR A 35 8.24 -10.69 -2.13
CA THR A 35 7.02 -11.50 -1.96
C THR A 35 7.03 -12.69 -2.91
N PHE A 36 7.31 -12.47 -4.19
CA PHE A 36 7.32 -13.53 -5.18
C PHE A 36 8.51 -14.48 -5.01
N LEU A 37 9.66 -14.01 -4.55
CA LEU A 37 10.78 -14.90 -4.15
C LEU A 37 10.36 -15.86 -3.04
N LYS A 38 9.62 -15.40 -2.03
CA LYS A 38 9.10 -16.28 -0.98
C LYS A 38 8.06 -17.27 -1.50
N ILE A 39 7.15 -16.84 -2.37
CA ILE A 39 6.18 -17.73 -3.01
C ILE A 39 6.90 -18.79 -3.84
N TRP A 40 7.92 -18.40 -4.59
CA TRP A 40 8.76 -19.32 -5.36
C TRP A 40 9.43 -20.37 -4.48
N GLN A 41 10.00 -19.97 -3.34
CA GLN A 41 10.64 -20.88 -2.39
C GLN A 41 9.67 -21.89 -1.79
N MET A 42 8.39 -21.55 -1.66
CA MET A 42 7.34 -22.38 -1.08
C MET A 42 6.47 -23.09 -2.14
N ARG A 43 6.81 -22.97 -3.43
CA ARG A 43 5.94 -23.41 -4.54
C ARG A 43 5.54 -24.88 -4.48
N ASP A 44 6.41 -25.74 -3.95
CA ASP A 44 6.20 -27.18 -3.90
C ASP A 44 5.18 -27.57 -2.80
N ASP A 45 5.00 -26.71 -1.79
CA ASP A 45 4.05 -26.87 -0.70
C ASP A 45 2.70 -26.16 -0.96
N LEU A 46 2.63 -25.32 -2.00
CA LEU A 46 1.44 -24.55 -2.31
C LEU A 46 0.43 -25.40 -3.11
N ARG A 47 -0.83 -25.30 -2.73
CA ARG A 47 -1.93 -25.83 -3.54
C ARG A 47 -2.04 -25.03 -4.83
N ASP A 48 -2.43 -25.70 -5.90
CA ASP A 48 -2.68 -25.09 -7.22
C ASP A 48 -4.03 -24.34 -7.24
N ASP A 49 -4.12 -23.33 -6.37
CA ASP A 49 -5.28 -22.44 -6.20
C ASP A 49 -4.80 -20.99 -6.26
N ASP A 50 -4.98 -20.38 -7.41
CA ASP A 50 -4.53 -19.00 -7.68
C ASP A 50 -5.17 -17.98 -6.71
N SER A 51 -6.39 -18.22 -6.24
CA SER A 51 -7.05 -17.34 -5.27
C SER A 51 -6.37 -17.41 -3.90
N ALA A 52 -6.08 -18.62 -3.42
CA ALA A 52 -5.39 -18.83 -2.16
C ALA A 52 -3.96 -18.22 -2.21
N VAL A 53 -3.25 -18.40 -3.33
CA VAL A 53 -1.92 -17.86 -3.52
C VAL A 53 -1.95 -16.32 -3.64
N SER A 54 -2.99 -15.74 -4.26
CA SER A 54 -3.19 -14.30 -4.26
C SER A 54 -3.34 -13.76 -2.84
N GLY A 55 -4.21 -14.33 -2.02
CA GLY A 55 -4.36 -13.94 -0.60
C GLY A 55 -3.06 -14.07 0.19
N LEU A 56 -2.29 -15.15 -0.06
CA LEU A 56 -0.98 -15.36 0.55
C LEU A 56 0.02 -14.27 0.13
N ALA A 57 0.04 -13.86 -1.14
CA ALA A 57 0.92 -12.79 -1.63
C ALA A 57 0.69 -11.49 -0.88
N PHE A 58 -0.58 -11.07 -0.71
CA PHE A 58 -0.92 -9.88 0.09
C PHE A 58 -0.51 -10.02 1.56
N THR A 59 -0.66 -11.22 2.13
CA THR A 59 -0.23 -11.50 3.51
C THR A 59 1.27 -11.35 3.68
N ILE A 60 2.06 -11.94 2.77
CA ILE A 60 3.53 -11.86 2.78
C ILE A 60 3.98 -10.40 2.62
N ALA A 61 3.46 -9.70 1.61
CA ALA A 61 3.80 -8.30 1.35
C ALA A 61 3.48 -7.39 2.54
N ARG A 62 2.31 -7.59 3.19
CA ARG A 62 1.92 -6.87 4.40
C ARG A 62 2.92 -7.07 5.54
N ASN A 63 3.35 -8.31 5.76
CA ASN A 63 4.30 -8.64 6.80
C ASN A 63 5.68 -8.05 6.51
N LEU A 64 6.15 -8.13 5.25
CA LEU A 64 7.41 -7.51 4.83
C LEU A 64 7.38 -5.99 5.04
N ARG A 65 6.30 -5.31 4.63
CA ARG A 65 6.13 -3.87 4.85
C ARG A 65 6.15 -3.49 6.34
N LYS A 66 5.48 -4.26 7.19
CA LYS A 66 5.51 -4.04 8.65
C LYS A 66 6.90 -4.21 9.23
N ASN A 67 7.65 -5.20 8.79
CA ASN A 67 9.02 -5.43 9.23
C ASN A 67 9.92 -4.25 8.79
N LEU A 68 9.85 -3.82 7.53
CA LEU A 68 10.59 -2.67 7.02
C LEU A 68 10.30 -1.40 7.84
N ALA A 69 9.03 -1.11 8.10
CA ALA A 69 8.64 0.04 8.91
C ALA A 69 9.16 -0.03 10.36
N ARG A 70 9.25 -1.23 10.93
CA ARG A 70 9.84 -1.44 12.27
C ARG A 70 11.35 -1.26 12.26
N ASP A 71 12.01 -1.77 11.25
CA ASP A 71 13.47 -1.70 11.13
C ASP A 71 13.92 -0.25 10.84
N ASN A 72 13.19 0.49 10.01
CA ASN A 72 13.43 1.91 9.78
C ASN A 72 13.28 2.74 11.06
N ARG A 73 12.27 2.45 11.92
CA ARG A 73 12.14 3.12 13.23
C ARG A 73 13.31 2.83 14.16
N ARG A 74 13.85 1.62 14.14
CA ARG A 74 15.02 1.26 14.93
C ARG A 74 16.27 2.02 14.46
N LEU A 75 16.46 2.13 13.15
CA LEU A 75 17.60 2.87 12.58
C LEU A 75 17.51 4.37 12.91
N THR A 76 16.32 4.96 12.87
CA THR A 76 16.12 6.37 13.27
C THR A 76 16.42 6.58 14.74
N PHE A 77 16.03 5.64 15.62
CA PHE A 77 16.31 5.74 17.07
C PHE A 77 17.79 5.56 17.40
N VAL A 78 18.53 4.72 16.67
CA VAL A 78 20.00 4.55 16.87
C VAL A 78 20.78 5.75 16.33
N GLY A 79 20.23 6.48 15.34
CA GLY A 79 20.83 7.72 14.80
C GLY A 79 20.68 8.94 15.75
N GLU A 80 19.84 8.85 16.79
CA GLU A 80 19.63 9.90 17.79
C GLU A 80 20.46 9.72 19.08
N ILE A 81 21.54 8.95 19.07
CA ILE A 81 22.55 9.05 20.12
C ILE A 81 23.36 10.32 19.80
N ARG A 82 22.80 11.47 20.17
CA ARG A 82 23.49 12.76 20.18
C ARG A 82 24.51 12.75 21.32
N ASP A 83 25.74 13.13 20.97
CA ASP A 83 26.69 13.61 21.96
C ASP A 83 26.09 14.84 22.68
N PRO A 84 26.28 14.99 24.02
CA PRO A 84 25.59 16.02 24.78
C PRO A 84 26.13 17.45 24.64
N ASP A 85 27.01 17.74 23.69
CA ASP A 85 27.64 19.05 23.53
C ASP A 85 27.53 19.60 22.10
N GLU A 86 26.32 19.96 21.64
CA GLU A 86 26.16 20.99 20.61
C GLU A 86 24.77 21.63 20.70
N ASP A 87 24.74 22.77 21.39
CA ASP A 87 23.70 23.79 21.24
C ASP A 87 23.79 24.41 19.83
N SER A 88 22.80 24.15 18.98
CA SER A 88 22.45 25.07 17.87
C SER A 88 21.12 24.72 17.24
N VAL A 89 20.16 25.52 17.51
CA VAL A 89 19.13 26.16 16.67
C VAL A 89 18.90 25.54 15.27
N GLY A 90 17.65 25.13 15.01
CA GLY A 90 17.07 25.42 13.72
C GLY A 90 16.47 24.27 12.94
N SER A 91 15.17 24.40 12.75
CA SER A 91 14.39 24.03 11.57
C SER A 91 13.92 22.58 11.43
N ALA A 92 12.71 22.39 11.89
CA ALA A 92 11.79 21.41 11.33
C ALA A 92 11.61 21.68 9.82
N ASP A 93 12.27 20.90 9.01
CA ASP A 93 11.97 20.84 7.58
C ASP A 93 11.50 19.42 7.27
N GLY A 94 10.19 19.31 7.17
CA GLY A 94 9.52 18.11 6.70
C GLY A 94 9.84 17.90 5.22
N GLN A 95 10.85 17.12 4.92
CA GLN A 95 11.07 16.66 3.55
C GLN A 95 9.92 15.75 3.12
N GLN A 96 8.92 16.40 2.53
CA GLN A 96 8.03 15.75 1.57
C GLN A 96 8.89 15.24 0.42
N SER A 97 9.18 13.93 0.45
CA SER A 97 9.75 13.25 -0.71
C SER A 97 8.74 13.36 -1.85
N ALA A 98 9.07 14.24 -2.79
CA ALA A 98 8.31 14.39 -4.03
C ALA A 98 8.25 13.03 -4.74
N LEU A 99 7.04 12.55 -4.90
CA LEU A 99 6.69 11.35 -5.66
C LEU A 99 7.07 11.56 -7.13
N ASP A 100 8.22 11.05 -7.53
CA ASP A 100 8.50 10.84 -8.95
C ASP A 100 7.86 9.51 -9.36
N THR A 101 6.56 9.56 -9.64
CA THR A 101 5.77 8.43 -10.14
C THR A 101 5.72 8.51 -11.65
N ARG A 102 6.84 8.26 -12.32
CA ARG A 102 6.83 8.00 -13.76
C ARG A 102 6.65 6.52 -14.01
N GLN A 103 5.40 6.12 -14.23
CA GLN A 103 5.07 4.87 -14.86
C GLN A 103 4.98 5.13 -16.37
N PRO A 104 5.73 4.42 -17.25
CA PRO A 104 5.58 4.57 -18.69
C PRO A 104 4.30 3.81 -19.11
N THR A 105 3.18 4.52 -19.20
CA THR A 105 2.02 4.01 -19.95
C THR A 105 1.96 4.75 -21.28
N ALA A 106 2.26 4.04 -22.36
CA ALA A 106 1.97 4.49 -23.71
C ALA A 106 0.45 4.60 -23.87
N GLY A 107 -0.06 5.80 -23.94
CA GLY A 107 -1.46 6.11 -24.20
C GLY A 107 -1.68 7.61 -24.30
N THR A 108 -2.21 8.07 -25.37
CA THR A 108 -2.69 9.41 -25.79
C THR A 108 -2.64 10.53 -24.76
N ALA A 109 -1.94 11.59 -25.11
CA ALA A 109 -1.43 12.66 -24.25
C ALA A 109 -2.47 13.56 -23.54
N THR A 110 -3.76 13.45 -23.79
CA THR A 110 -4.80 14.29 -23.19
C THR A 110 -5.51 13.63 -22.01
N ASP A 111 -5.74 12.32 -22.05
CA ASP A 111 -6.33 11.55 -20.95
C ASP A 111 -5.34 11.24 -19.82
N SER A 112 -4.05 11.25 -20.11
CA SER A 112 -3.00 10.86 -19.16
C SER A 112 -2.85 11.87 -18.01
N SER A 113 -3.02 13.15 -18.28
CA SER A 113 -2.89 14.24 -17.28
C SER A 113 -4.00 14.21 -16.24
N ASP A 114 -5.24 13.95 -16.68
CA ASP A 114 -6.40 13.92 -15.80
C ASP A 114 -6.41 12.66 -14.93
N ILE A 115 -6.01 11.52 -15.50
CA ILE A 115 -5.87 10.26 -14.78
C ILE A 115 -4.78 10.39 -13.71
N GLU A 116 -3.65 11.00 -14.03
CA GLU A 116 -2.54 11.21 -13.09
C GLU A 116 -2.94 12.18 -11.96
N TYR A 117 -3.67 13.25 -12.30
CA TYR A 117 -4.25 14.15 -11.30
C TYR A 117 -5.20 13.42 -10.35
N LEU A 118 -6.14 12.63 -10.88
CA LEU A 118 -7.08 11.85 -10.07
C LEU A 118 -6.38 10.81 -9.20
N ARG A 119 -5.35 10.14 -9.73
CA ARG A 119 -4.53 9.17 -8.99
C ARG A 119 -3.82 9.84 -7.82
N ARG A 120 -3.20 11.00 -8.04
CA ARG A 120 -2.53 11.77 -6.99
C ARG A 120 -3.54 12.21 -5.90
N ARG A 121 -4.69 12.75 -6.30
CA ARG A 121 -5.74 13.17 -5.37
C ARG A 121 -6.28 12.01 -4.54
N LEU A 122 -6.45 10.84 -5.15
CA LEU A 122 -6.86 9.63 -4.43
C LEU A 122 -5.81 9.18 -3.41
N ASN A 123 -4.53 9.18 -3.79
CA ASN A 123 -3.45 8.81 -2.88
C ASN A 123 -3.33 9.80 -1.70
N GLU A 124 -3.48 11.11 -1.94
CA GLU A 124 -3.53 12.13 -0.89
C GLU A 124 -4.73 11.91 0.05
N ALA A 125 -5.90 11.58 -0.50
CA ALA A 125 -7.08 11.29 0.31
C ALA A 125 -6.90 10.02 1.15
N LEU A 126 -6.32 8.96 0.58
CA LEU A 126 -5.99 7.74 1.30
C LEU A 126 -4.96 8.01 2.41
N ALA A 127 -3.98 8.89 2.18
CA ALA A 127 -2.98 9.27 3.18
C ALA A 127 -3.60 9.96 4.41
N LYS A 128 -4.71 10.68 4.24
CA LYS A 128 -5.45 11.34 5.32
C LYS A 128 -6.32 10.38 6.15
N LEU A 129 -6.55 9.15 5.67
CA LEU A 129 -7.30 8.16 6.44
C LEU A 129 -6.49 7.63 7.63
N PRO A 130 -7.13 7.33 8.77
CA PRO A 130 -6.51 6.55 9.84
C PRO A 130 -5.95 5.23 9.30
N PRO A 131 -4.76 4.77 9.75
CA PRO A 131 -4.08 3.60 9.20
C PRO A 131 -4.94 2.34 9.14
N VAL A 132 -5.76 2.08 10.17
CA VAL A 132 -6.64 0.91 10.23
C VAL A 132 -7.80 0.95 9.22
N LEU A 133 -8.30 2.15 8.90
CA LEU A 133 -9.35 2.34 7.89
C LEU A 133 -8.76 2.22 6.48
N ARG A 134 -7.59 2.85 6.27
CA ARG A 134 -6.84 2.76 5.01
C ARG A 134 -6.52 1.31 4.69
N GLU A 135 -5.96 0.56 5.64
CA GLU A 135 -5.59 -0.85 5.44
C GLU A 135 -6.80 -1.69 5.04
N ALA A 136 -7.91 -1.62 5.77
CA ALA A 136 -9.11 -2.39 5.45
C ALA A 136 -9.70 -2.01 4.07
N TYR A 137 -9.74 -0.71 3.76
CA TYR A 137 -10.26 -0.22 2.49
C TYR A 137 -9.40 -0.61 1.29
N THR A 138 -8.08 -0.45 1.40
CA THR A 138 -7.15 -0.76 0.30
C THR A 138 -7.04 -2.25 0.03
N LEU A 139 -7.08 -3.11 1.07
CA LEU A 139 -7.16 -4.56 0.89
C LEU A 139 -8.46 -4.97 0.19
N PHE A 140 -9.58 -4.36 0.54
CA PHE A 140 -10.86 -4.65 -0.08
C PHE A 140 -10.93 -4.15 -1.54
N GLN A 141 -10.56 -2.88 -1.78
CA GLN A 141 -10.78 -2.20 -3.07
C GLN A 141 -9.68 -2.49 -4.10
N ILE A 142 -8.42 -2.53 -3.67
CA ILE A 142 -7.26 -2.72 -4.55
C ILE A 142 -6.78 -4.17 -4.50
N GLY A 143 -6.76 -4.75 -3.30
CA GLY A 143 -6.42 -6.16 -3.10
C GLY A 143 -7.51 -7.13 -3.54
N GLU A 144 -8.74 -6.65 -3.78
CA GLU A 144 -9.91 -7.46 -4.13
C GLU A 144 -10.14 -8.63 -3.15
N MET A 145 -9.70 -8.45 -1.91
CA MET A 145 -9.84 -9.47 -0.87
C MET A 145 -11.26 -9.48 -0.32
N SER A 146 -11.76 -10.67 -0.04
CA SER A 146 -13.03 -10.83 0.66
C SER A 146 -12.94 -10.31 2.11
N ILE A 147 -14.08 -9.94 2.69
CA ILE A 147 -14.14 -9.49 4.09
C ILE A 147 -13.58 -10.55 5.04
N ARG A 148 -13.82 -11.82 4.76
CA ARG A 148 -13.31 -12.94 5.54
C ARG A 148 -11.78 -13.05 5.49
N GLU A 149 -11.18 -12.90 4.32
CA GLU A 149 -9.73 -12.90 4.16
C GLU A 149 -9.09 -11.72 4.88
N ILE A 150 -9.69 -10.53 4.76
CA ILE A 150 -9.22 -9.32 5.48
C ILE A 150 -9.32 -9.52 6.99
N ALA A 151 -10.42 -10.11 7.48
CA ALA A 151 -10.61 -10.42 8.90
C ALA A 151 -9.52 -11.37 9.41
N ASN A 152 -9.28 -12.47 8.70
CA ASN A 152 -8.23 -13.44 9.03
C ASN A 152 -6.83 -12.78 9.01
N GLN A 153 -6.54 -11.97 7.99
CA GLN A 153 -5.25 -11.32 7.83
C GLN A 153 -4.98 -10.24 8.87
N THR A 154 -6.02 -9.49 9.27
CA THR A 154 -5.88 -8.39 10.24
C THR A 154 -6.13 -8.80 11.69
N GLY A 155 -6.63 -10.01 11.92
CA GLY A 155 -6.92 -10.55 13.25
C GLY A 155 -8.13 -9.89 13.93
N VAL A 156 -9.12 -9.43 13.13
CA VAL A 156 -10.34 -8.79 13.65
C VAL A 156 -11.59 -9.50 13.10
N SER A 157 -12.75 -9.23 13.71
CA SER A 157 -14.02 -9.81 13.24
C SER A 157 -14.44 -9.24 11.88
N GLU A 158 -15.17 -10.03 11.09
CA GLU A 158 -15.74 -9.59 9.80
C GLU A 158 -16.63 -8.34 9.94
N ASN A 159 -17.40 -8.26 11.03
CA ASN A 159 -18.23 -7.09 11.30
C ASN A 159 -17.40 -5.82 11.49
N LEU A 160 -16.25 -5.92 12.18
CA LEU A 160 -15.35 -4.78 12.35
C LEU A 160 -14.70 -4.38 11.02
N VAL A 161 -14.37 -5.35 10.16
CA VAL A 161 -13.88 -5.06 8.79
C VAL A 161 -14.93 -4.28 8.00
N LYS A 162 -16.19 -4.72 8.00
CA LYS A 162 -17.31 -4.02 7.33
C LYS A 162 -17.45 -2.56 7.81
N VAL A 163 -17.41 -2.36 9.13
CA VAL A 163 -17.48 -1.03 9.73
C VAL A 163 -16.28 -0.16 9.31
N ARG A 164 -15.07 -0.71 9.30
CA ARG A 164 -13.87 0.01 8.87
C ARG A 164 -13.96 0.44 7.41
N ILE A 165 -14.38 -0.46 6.51
CA ILE A 165 -14.58 -0.15 5.09
C ILE A 165 -15.66 0.94 4.91
N PHE A 166 -16.78 0.83 5.61
CA PHE A 166 -17.85 1.82 5.55
C PHE A 166 -17.35 3.21 5.98
N ARG A 167 -16.72 3.31 7.16
CA ARG A 167 -16.16 4.58 7.67
C ARG A 167 -15.07 5.15 6.76
N ALA A 168 -14.25 4.29 6.13
CA ALA A 168 -13.27 4.74 5.16
C ALA A 168 -13.92 5.37 3.94
N LYS A 169 -14.99 4.74 3.39
CA LYS A 169 -15.77 5.29 2.27
C LYS A 169 -16.42 6.63 2.60
N GLU A 170 -16.97 6.78 3.80
CA GLU A 170 -17.56 8.06 4.23
C GLU A 170 -16.49 9.16 4.27
N LYS A 171 -15.38 8.91 4.96
CA LYS A 171 -14.29 9.89 5.03
C LYS A 171 -13.68 10.23 3.66
N LEU A 172 -13.55 9.26 2.76
CA LEU A 172 -13.10 9.53 1.40
C LEU A 172 -14.10 10.40 0.62
N ARG A 173 -15.41 10.20 0.81
CA ARG A 173 -16.44 11.06 0.20
C ARG A 173 -16.34 12.50 0.69
N GLU A 174 -16.06 12.70 1.98
CA GLU A 174 -15.87 14.04 2.56
C GLU A 174 -14.64 14.71 1.97
N ILE A 175 -13.49 13.99 1.95
CA ILE A 175 -12.21 14.52 1.46
C ILE A 175 -12.22 14.81 -0.05
N LEU A 176 -12.96 14.00 -0.82
CA LEU A 176 -13.07 14.11 -2.29
C LEU A 176 -14.35 14.81 -2.75
N SER A 177 -15.06 15.50 -1.84
CA SER A 177 -16.33 16.18 -2.19
C SER A 177 -16.14 17.26 -3.25
N ASP A 178 -14.99 17.89 -3.31
CA ASP A 178 -14.58 18.88 -4.30
C ASP A 178 -14.50 18.32 -5.75
N LEU A 179 -14.26 17.02 -5.90
CA LEU A 179 -14.22 16.38 -7.22
C LEU A 179 -15.61 16.09 -7.80
N ARG A 180 -16.69 16.27 -7.01
CA ARG A 180 -18.09 16.03 -7.45
C ARG A 180 -18.70 17.20 -8.22
N VAL A 181 -18.06 18.35 -8.24
CA VAL A 181 -18.66 19.61 -8.76
C VAL A 181 -18.46 19.79 -10.28
N THR A 182 -17.88 18.83 -10.99
CA THR A 182 -17.54 19.00 -12.40
C THR A 182 -18.28 18.02 -13.33
N TYR A 183 -19.60 17.83 -13.11
CA TYR A 183 -20.48 17.22 -14.15
C TYR A 183 -21.81 17.92 -14.17
#